data_2b6ddb9ae122e0eecf5cf121b02dbc7e
#
_entry.id   2b6ddb9ae122e0eecf5cf121b02dbc7e
#
_cell.length_a   1.000
_cell.length_b   1.000
_cell.length_c   1.000
_cell.angle_alpha   90.00
_cell.angle_beta   90.00
_cell.angle_gamma   90.00
#
_symmetry.space_group_name_H-M   'P 1'
#
loop_
_entity.id
_entity.type
_entity.pdbx_description
1 polymer ?
#
loop_
_entity_poly.entity_id
_entity_poly.type
_entity_poly.pdbx_seq_one_letter_code
_entity_poly.pdbx_strand_id
1 'polypeptide(L)'
;SRMKAQDQKELMRERICDCAKRLFEREGYEQVSMRQIAAEAGIAVGNLTYYFSKKEDLLKERLNDIQETFSESIQLERGEISGKPFWEYENRTLLELLLRFLKAVEQFQKNAAIVYENYSRLQKTVPVFQEMSREWTEKIMTIYNGLIKQLWERRVFRKELEWDEYENLIYLIKLLTFFGQEMHGDQEYEKKRFTERICRLLIPYISWEWKDTYTVLCKEICEVSFHRMTLKFI
;
A
#
# COMPACT_ATOMS: atom_id res chain seq x y z
N SER A 1 -16.43 -37.56 11.85
CA SER A 1 -16.94 -37.47 10.47
C SER A 1 -17.40 -36.06 10.07
N ARG A 2 -18.11 -35.30 10.92
CA ARG A 2 -18.47 -33.89 10.63
C ARG A 2 -17.26 -32.96 10.51
N MET A 3 -16.24 -33.08 11.37
CA MET A 3 -15.00 -32.32 11.31
C MET A 3 -14.26 -32.53 9.98
N LYS A 4 -14.10 -33.78 9.52
CA LYS A 4 -13.46 -34.09 8.22
C LYS A 4 -14.19 -33.49 7.01
N ALA A 5 -15.51 -33.39 7.05
CA ALA A 5 -16.30 -32.77 5.96
C ALA A 5 -16.15 -31.25 5.95
N GLN A 6 -16.04 -30.63 7.12
CA GLN A 6 -15.78 -29.19 7.27
C GLN A 6 -14.38 -28.83 6.74
N ASP A 7 -13.38 -29.64 7.12
CA ASP A 7 -11.99 -29.46 6.66
C ASP A 7 -11.87 -29.60 5.15
N GLN A 8 -12.58 -30.59 4.55
CA GLN A 8 -12.58 -30.77 3.09
C GLN A 8 -13.26 -29.62 2.35
N LYS A 9 -14.32 -29.05 2.94
CA LYS A 9 -15.01 -27.89 2.38
C LYS A 9 -14.11 -26.67 2.38
N GLU A 10 -13.39 -26.44 3.46
CA GLU A 10 -12.47 -25.30 3.58
C GLU A 10 -11.28 -25.44 2.62
N LEU A 11 -10.66 -26.62 2.54
CA LEU A 11 -9.60 -26.90 1.58
C LEU A 11 -10.03 -26.68 0.12
N MET A 12 -11.27 -27.02 -0.23
CA MET A 12 -11.80 -26.75 -1.57
C MET A 12 -12.02 -25.25 -1.81
N ARG A 13 -12.50 -24.54 -0.80
CA ARG A 13 -12.67 -23.08 -0.84
C ARG A 13 -11.34 -22.37 -1.06
N GLU A 14 -10.32 -22.72 -0.30
CA GLU A 14 -8.95 -22.21 -0.45
C GLU A 14 -8.39 -22.49 -1.84
N ARG A 15 -8.53 -23.73 -2.32
CA ARG A 15 -8.11 -24.10 -3.68
C ARG A 15 -8.76 -23.23 -4.76
N ILE A 16 -10.06 -22.97 -4.65
CA ILE A 16 -10.78 -22.11 -5.58
C ILE A 16 -10.24 -20.67 -5.51
N CYS A 17 -10.02 -20.13 -4.32
CA CYS A 17 -9.43 -18.80 -4.11
C CYS A 17 -8.04 -18.70 -4.74
N ASP A 18 -7.18 -19.70 -4.56
CA ASP A 18 -5.84 -19.74 -5.14
C ASP A 18 -5.88 -19.79 -6.68
N CYS A 19 -6.80 -20.54 -7.25
CA CYS A 19 -6.99 -20.59 -8.69
C CYS A 19 -7.46 -19.24 -9.25
N ALA A 20 -8.43 -18.62 -8.58
CA ALA A 20 -8.93 -17.28 -8.94
C ALA A 20 -7.83 -16.22 -8.85
N LYS A 21 -7.03 -16.24 -7.77
CA LYS A 21 -5.89 -15.35 -7.58
C LYS A 21 -4.90 -15.44 -8.74
N ARG A 22 -4.44 -16.66 -9.09
CA ARG A 22 -3.51 -16.86 -10.20
C ARG A 22 -4.07 -16.38 -11.54
N LEU A 23 -5.35 -16.63 -11.80
CA LEU A 23 -6.02 -16.19 -13.02
C LEU A 23 -6.14 -14.66 -13.08
N PHE A 24 -6.55 -14.02 -11.98
CA PHE A 24 -6.66 -12.57 -11.90
C PHE A 24 -5.31 -11.88 -12.09
N GLU A 25 -4.24 -12.44 -11.52
CA GLU A 25 -2.87 -11.91 -11.65
C GLU A 25 -2.32 -12.09 -13.07
N ARG A 26 -2.66 -13.19 -13.75
CA ARG A 26 -2.15 -13.50 -15.09
C ARG A 26 -2.93 -12.82 -16.22
N GLU A 27 -4.25 -12.76 -16.11
CA GLU A 27 -5.14 -12.35 -17.21
C GLU A 27 -5.88 -11.04 -16.92
N GLY A 28 -5.84 -10.55 -15.68
CA GLY A 28 -6.64 -9.41 -15.21
C GLY A 28 -8.05 -9.82 -14.78
N TYR A 29 -8.56 -9.17 -13.74
CA TYR A 29 -9.86 -9.49 -13.14
C TYR A 29 -11.01 -9.55 -14.14
N GLU A 30 -11.09 -8.60 -15.07
CA GLU A 30 -12.23 -8.50 -15.98
C GLU A 30 -12.26 -9.58 -17.05
N GLN A 31 -11.10 -10.06 -17.49
CA GLN A 31 -10.98 -11.07 -18.52
C GLN A 31 -11.30 -12.48 -18.02
N VAL A 32 -11.23 -12.70 -16.71
CA VAL A 32 -11.46 -14.00 -16.09
C VAL A 32 -12.94 -14.25 -15.87
N SER A 33 -13.41 -15.44 -16.27
CA SER A 33 -14.77 -15.92 -16.07
C SER A 33 -14.86 -16.99 -14.98
N MET A 34 -16.04 -17.18 -14.42
CA MET A 34 -16.32 -18.30 -13.47
C MET A 34 -16.03 -19.66 -14.08
N ARG A 35 -16.22 -19.83 -15.41
CA ARG A 35 -15.90 -21.08 -16.12
C ARG A 35 -14.40 -21.37 -16.13
N GLN A 36 -13.57 -20.36 -16.38
CA GLN A 36 -12.11 -20.50 -16.34
C GLN A 36 -11.63 -20.86 -14.93
N ILE A 37 -12.19 -20.22 -13.90
CA ILE A 37 -11.85 -20.52 -12.50
C ILE A 37 -12.23 -21.96 -12.15
N ALA A 38 -13.43 -22.41 -12.52
CA ALA A 38 -13.87 -23.79 -12.31
C ALA A 38 -12.96 -24.81 -13.01
N ALA A 39 -12.60 -24.54 -14.27
CA ALA A 39 -11.67 -25.37 -15.04
C ALA A 39 -10.29 -25.45 -14.39
N GLU A 40 -9.71 -24.32 -13.98
CA GLU A 40 -8.42 -24.24 -13.27
C GLU A 40 -8.46 -25.00 -11.94
N ALA A 41 -9.58 -24.92 -11.21
CA ALA A 41 -9.80 -25.64 -9.95
C ALA A 41 -10.14 -27.13 -10.15
N GLY A 42 -10.38 -27.57 -11.40
CA GLY A 42 -10.75 -28.95 -11.71
C GLY A 42 -12.13 -29.37 -11.19
N ILE A 43 -13.09 -28.44 -11.18
CA ILE A 43 -14.46 -28.66 -10.70
C ILE A 43 -15.51 -28.20 -11.72
N ALA A 44 -16.73 -28.70 -11.61
CA ALA A 44 -17.85 -28.18 -12.40
C ALA A 44 -18.22 -26.76 -11.96
N VAL A 45 -18.70 -25.93 -12.91
CA VAL A 45 -19.15 -24.55 -12.63
C VAL A 45 -20.25 -24.51 -11.57
N GLY A 46 -21.18 -25.46 -11.59
CA GLY A 46 -22.23 -25.59 -10.58
C GLY A 46 -21.69 -25.85 -9.17
N ASN A 47 -20.57 -26.56 -9.07
CA ASN A 47 -19.88 -26.76 -7.79
C ASN A 47 -19.16 -25.48 -7.34
N LEU A 48 -18.52 -24.75 -8.26
CA LEU A 48 -17.95 -23.44 -7.94
C LEU A 48 -18.99 -22.48 -7.40
N THR A 49 -20.16 -22.36 -8.04
CA THR A 49 -21.23 -21.44 -7.61
C THR A 49 -21.82 -21.80 -6.25
N TYR A 50 -21.67 -23.02 -5.78
CA TYR A 50 -22.01 -23.40 -4.41
C TYR A 50 -21.10 -22.73 -3.37
N TYR A 51 -19.81 -22.54 -3.69
CA TYR A 51 -18.85 -21.88 -2.81
C TYR A 51 -18.88 -20.36 -2.98
N PHE A 52 -18.96 -19.88 -4.20
CA PHE A 52 -18.92 -18.47 -4.58
C PHE A 52 -19.98 -18.18 -5.64
N SER A 53 -20.97 -17.39 -5.30
CA SER A 53 -22.09 -17.14 -6.22
C SER A 53 -21.70 -16.36 -7.46
N LYS A 54 -20.68 -15.50 -7.35
CA LYS A 54 -20.18 -14.63 -8.42
C LYS A 54 -18.68 -14.36 -8.31
N LYS A 55 -18.09 -13.92 -9.41
CA LYS A 55 -16.66 -13.58 -9.49
C LYS A 55 -16.24 -12.48 -8.48
N GLU A 56 -17.14 -11.55 -8.19
CA GLU A 56 -16.91 -10.48 -7.22
C GLU A 56 -16.67 -11.01 -5.79
N ASP A 57 -17.30 -12.12 -5.41
CA ASP A 57 -17.06 -12.75 -4.10
C ASP A 57 -15.62 -13.26 -3.98
N LEU A 58 -15.06 -13.80 -5.07
CA LEU A 58 -13.65 -14.22 -5.14
C LEU A 58 -12.68 -13.03 -5.11
N LEU A 59 -13.03 -11.93 -5.76
CA LEU A 59 -12.24 -10.70 -5.66
C LEU A 59 -12.24 -10.19 -4.21
N LYS A 60 -13.38 -10.21 -3.53
CA LYS A 60 -13.48 -9.79 -2.12
C LYS A 60 -12.56 -10.60 -1.21
N GLU A 61 -12.51 -11.93 -1.38
CA GLU A 61 -11.55 -12.77 -0.64
C GLU A 61 -10.11 -12.33 -0.90
N ARG A 62 -9.75 -12.10 -2.17
CA ARG A 62 -8.41 -11.63 -2.54
C ARG A 62 -8.08 -10.27 -1.93
N LEU A 63 -9.03 -9.35 -1.89
CA LEU A 63 -8.86 -8.02 -1.29
C LEU A 63 -8.69 -8.11 0.24
N ASN A 64 -9.40 -9.05 0.90
CA ASN A 64 -9.23 -9.31 2.32
C ASN A 64 -7.81 -9.85 2.62
N ASP A 65 -7.32 -10.82 1.85
CA ASP A 65 -5.94 -11.34 1.98
C ASP A 65 -4.90 -10.22 1.84
N ILE A 66 -5.09 -9.35 0.85
CA ILE A 66 -4.23 -8.20 0.59
C ILE A 66 -4.24 -7.26 1.81
N GLN A 67 -5.40 -7.00 2.40
CA GLN A 67 -5.54 -6.14 3.58
C GLN A 67 -4.88 -6.74 4.82
N GLU A 68 -5.03 -8.04 5.05
CA GLU A 68 -4.36 -8.75 6.15
C GLU A 68 -2.84 -8.69 5.99
N THR A 69 -2.33 -9.03 4.82
CA THR A 69 -0.89 -8.95 4.51
C THR A 69 -0.34 -7.54 4.71
N PHE A 70 -1.10 -6.49 4.35
CA PHE A 70 -0.69 -5.11 4.59
C PHE A 70 -0.62 -4.77 6.09
N SER A 71 -1.62 -5.18 6.85
CA SER A 71 -1.65 -4.98 8.30
C SER A 71 -0.47 -5.65 8.99
N GLU A 72 -0.14 -6.89 8.60
CA GLU A 72 1.04 -7.61 9.06
C GLU A 72 2.34 -6.91 8.68
N SER A 73 2.47 -6.43 7.44
CA SER A 73 3.64 -5.70 6.96
C SER A 73 3.87 -4.41 7.76
N ILE A 74 2.81 -3.67 8.08
CA ILE A 74 2.92 -2.49 8.95
C ILE A 74 3.42 -2.88 10.34
N GLN A 75 2.92 -3.97 10.92
CA GLN A 75 3.35 -4.43 12.24
C GLN A 75 4.83 -4.85 12.21
N LEU A 76 5.26 -5.59 11.20
CA LEU A 76 6.65 -6.02 11.03
C LEU A 76 7.60 -4.83 10.85
N GLU A 77 7.24 -3.86 10.01
CA GLU A 77 8.06 -2.65 9.80
C GLU A 77 8.07 -1.73 11.03
N ARG A 78 7.03 -1.76 11.85
CA ARG A 78 7.01 -1.03 13.13
C ARG A 78 7.94 -1.64 14.19
N GLY A 79 8.24 -2.92 14.12
CA GLY A 79 9.03 -3.64 15.09
C GLY A 79 8.46 -3.52 16.51
N GLU A 80 9.31 -3.21 17.50
CA GLU A 80 8.88 -2.98 18.90
C GLU A 80 8.13 -1.67 19.10
N ILE A 81 8.01 -0.82 18.05
CA ILE A 81 7.33 0.47 18.09
C ILE A 81 5.84 0.21 17.85
N SER A 82 5.11 -0.24 18.85
CA SER A 82 3.69 -0.52 18.70
C SER A 82 2.85 0.08 19.82
N GLY A 83 1.67 0.58 19.43
CA GLY A 83 0.57 0.88 20.35
C GLY A 83 0.61 2.24 21.03
N LYS A 84 1.65 3.05 20.89
CA LYS A 84 1.69 4.41 21.42
C LYS A 84 1.12 5.43 20.42
N PRO A 85 0.45 6.47 20.89
CA PRO A 85 0.08 7.62 20.05
C PRO A 85 1.34 8.33 19.50
N PHE A 86 1.24 8.94 18.33
CA PHE A 86 2.40 9.58 17.68
C PHE A 86 3.07 10.67 18.55
N TRP A 87 2.34 11.34 19.40
CA TRP A 87 2.89 12.39 20.29
C TRP A 87 3.78 11.87 21.42
N GLU A 88 3.81 10.56 21.68
CA GLU A 88 4.68 9.96 22.71
C GLU A 88 6.05 9.52 22.17
N TYR A 89 6.25 9.54 20.85
CA TYR A 89 7.52 9.16 20.25
C TYR A 89 8.48 10.34 20.16
N GLU A 90 9.78 10.03 20.20
CA GLU A 90 10.83 10.99 19.92
C GLU A 90 10.86 11.37 18.43
N ASN A 91 11.44 12.51 18.11
CA ASN A 91 11.48 13.06 16.76
C ASN A 91 12.14 12.12 15.74
N ARG A 92 13.27 11.51 16.12
CA ARG A 92 13.96 10.53 15.27
C ARG A 92 13.06 9.33 14.96
N THR A 93 12.40 8.82 16.00
CA THR A 93 11.47 7.69 15.87
C THR A 93 10.27 8.03 14.99
N LEU A 94 9.75 9.24 15.04
CA LEU A 94 8.68 9.67 14.13
C LEU A 94 9.12 9.67 12.65
N LEU A 95 10.36 10.11 12.37
CA LEU A 95 10.93 10.01 11.02
C LEU A 95 11.10 8.54 10.59
N GLU A 96 11.61 7.69 11.47
CA GLU A 96 11.75 6.26 11.22
C GLU A 96 10.40 5.62 10.91
N LEU A 97 9.36 5.94 11.70
CA LEU A 97 7.99 5.47 11.47
C LEU A 97 7.45 5.89 10.11
N LEU A 98 7.65 7.14 9.71
CA LEU A 98 7.24 7.62 8.40
C LEU A 98 7.91 6.83 7.28
N LEU A 99 9.23 6.64 7.35
CA LEU A 99 9.99 5.93 6.33
C LEU A 99 9.64 4.43 6.28
N ARG A 100 9.45 3.79 7.43
CA ARG A 100 9.00 2.40 7.51
C ARG A 100 7.59 2.23 6.96
N PHE A 101 6.71 3.19 7.22
CA PHE A 101 5.37 3.19 6.66
C PHE A 101 5.38 3.33 5.13
N LEU A 102 6.23 4.20 4.58
CA LEU A 102 6.43 4.32 3.12
C LEU A 102 6.90 3.00 2.51
N LYS A 103 7.84 2.32 3.17
CA LYS A 103 8.34 1.01 2.73
C LYS A 103 7.26 -0.07 2.76
N ALA A 104 6.44 -0.10 3.83
CA ALA A 104 5.32 -1.02 3.93
C ALA A 104 4.28 -0.77 2.81
N VAL A 105 3.99 0.49 2.49
CA VAL A 105 3.12 0.86 1.38
C VAL A 105 3.70 0.40 0.04
N GLU A 106 4.99 0.60 -0.21
CA GLU A 106 5.66 0.10 -1.43
C GLU A 106 5.55 -1.42 -1.56
N GLN A 107 5.78 -2.15 -0.47
CA GLN A 107 5.66 -3.60 -0.47
C GLN A 107 4.21 -4.05 -0.71
N PHE A 108 3.27 -3.34 -0.11
CA PHE A 108 1.84 -3.58 -0.34
C PHE A 108 1.44 -3.35 -1.80
N GLN A 109 1.90 -2.26 -2.43
CA GLN A 109 1.66 -1.99 -3.85
C GLN A 109 2.19 -3.14 -4.73
N LYS A 110 3.37 -3.68 -4.44
CA LYS A 110 3.95 -4.81 -5.17
C LYS A 110 3.11 -6.09 -5.01
N ASN A 111 2.66 -6.37 -3.79
CA ASN A 111 1.85 -7.56 -3.50
C ASN A 111 0.43 -7.46 -4.07
N ALA A 112 -0.05 -6.24 -4.28
CA ALA A 112 -1.37 -5.92 -4.78
C ALA A 112 -1.33 -5.30 -6.19
N ALA A 113 -0.36 -5.67 -7.03
CA ALA A 113 -0.15 -5.07 -8.35
C ALA A 113 -1.44 -5.06 -9.19
N ILE A 114 -2.20 -6.17 -9.19
CA ILE A 114 -3.49 -6.26 -9.88
C ILE A 114 -4.47 -5.12 -9.50
N VAL A 115 -4.43 -4.70 -8.24
CA VAL A 115 -5.25 -3.60 -7.73
C VAL A 115 -4.70 -2.27 -8.21
N TYR A 116 -3.41 -2.03 -7.97
CA TYR A 116 -2.80 -0.73 -8.22
C TYR A 116 -2.59 -0.42 -9.70
N GLU A 117 -2.39 -1.42 -10.55
CA GLU A 117 -2.33 -1.26 -12.00
C GLU A 117 -3.70 -0.95 -12.64
N ASN A 118 -4.78 -1.22 -11.92
CA ASN A 118 -6.15 -1.04 -12.41
C ASN A 118 -7.03 -0.25 -11.43
N TYR A 119 -6.45 0.54 -10.54
CA TYR A 119 -7.13 1.16 -9.41
C TYR A 119 -8.32 2.03 -9.84
N SER A 120 -8.12 2.95 -10.77
CA SER A 120 -9.17 3.85 -11.29
C SER A 120 -10.32 3.09 -11.94
N ARG A 121 -10.01 1.99 -12.62
CA ARG A 121 -11.00 1.16 -13.30
C ARG A 121 -11.82 0.35 -12.29
N LEU A 122 -11.16 -0.33 -11.35
CA LEU A 122 -11.82 -1.10 -10.30
C LEU A 122 -12.70 -0.19 -9.44
N GLN A 123 -12.26 1.02 -9.13
CA GLN A 123 -13.03 2.04 -8.43
C GLN A 123 -14.36 2.38 -9.15
N LYS A 124 -14.38 2.37 -10.48
CA LYS A 124 -15.56 2.74 -11.27
C LYS A 124 -16.51 1.56 -11.52
N THR A 125 -15.98 0.35 -11.56
CA THR A 125 -16.71 -0.80 -12.10
C THR A 125 -17.03 -1.89 -11.06
N VAL A 126 -16.37 -1.90 -9.90
CA VAL A 126 -16.49 -2.97 -8.92
C VAL A 126 -16.94 -2.43 -7.56
N PRO A 127 -18.25 -2.58 -7.20
CA PRO A 127 -18.80 -2.02 -5.97
C PRO A 127 -18.07 -2.42 -4.68
N VAL A 128 -17.72 -3.69 -4.53
CA VAL A 128 -16.97 -4.16 -3.36
C VAL A 128 -15.60 -3.49 -3.24
N PHE A 129 -14.95 -3.21 -4.37
CA PHE A 129 -13.68 -2.50 -4.38
C PHE A 129 -13.84 -1.02 -4.00
N GLN A 130 -14.92 -0.36 -4.42
CA GLN A 130 -15.22 1.02 -4.03
C GLN A 130 -15.30 1.17 -2.52
N GLU A 131 -16.00 0.26 -1.85
CA GLU A 131 -16.14 0.28 -0.39
C GLU A 131 -14.81 0.04 0.31
N MET A 132 -14.14 -1.06 -0.01
CA MET A 132 -12.87 -1.44 0.62
C MET A 132 -11.75 -0.43 0.37
N SER A 133 -11.63 0.10 -0.83
CA SER A 133 -10.59 1.08 -1.17
C SER A 133 -10.80 2.42 -0.47
N ARG A 134 -12.04 2.81 -0.19
CA ARG A 134 -12.34 3.99 0.63
C ARG A 134 -11.79 3.82 2.04
N GLU A 135 -12.08 2.67 2.68
CA GLU A 135 -11.56 2.36 4.01
C GLU A 135 -10.03 2.32 4.05
N TRP A 136 -9.40 1.71 3.04
CA TRP A 136 -7.92 1.69 2.92
C TRP A 136 -7.36 3.10 2.79
N THR A 137 -7.96 3.92 1.95
CA THR A 137 -7.54 5.31 1.74
C THR A 137 -7.61 6.07 3.06
N GLU A 138 -8.72 5.99 3.78
CA GLU A 138 -8.90 6.67 5.07
C GLU A 138 -7.84 6.24 6.10
N LYS A 139 -7.59 4.93 6.24
CA LYS A 139 -6.58 4.41 7.17
C LYS A 139 -5.17 4.88 6.81
N ILE A 140 -4.77 4.75 5.55
CA ILE A 140 -3.43 5.15 5.08
C ILE A 140 -3.25 6.67 5.24
N MET A 141 -4.25 7.46 4.85
CA MET A 141 -4.18 8.92 4.94
C MET A 141 -4.19 9.42 6.38
N THR A 142 -4.89 8.74 7.30
CA THR A 142 -4.85 9.05 8.73
C THR A 142 -3.43 8.90 9.29
N ILE A 143 -2.71 7.86 8.88
CA ILE A 143 -1.32 7.65 9.32
C ILE A 143 -0.39 8.73 8.74
N TYR A 144 -0.47 9.04 7.44
CA TYR A 144 0.34 10.11 6.84
C TYR A 144 0.07 11.47 7.50
N ASN A 145 -1.20 11.84 7.65
CA ASN A 145 -1.58 13.09 8.30
C ASN A 145 -1.04 13.17 9.74
N GLY A 146 -1.21 12.11 10.52
CA GLY A 146 -0.76 12.07 11.90
C GLY A 146 0.76 12.22 12.03
N LEU A 147 1.54 11.45 11.25
CA LEU A 147 3.00 11.51 11.27
C LEU A 147 3.53 12.86 10.77
N ILE A 148 3.06 13.33 9.62
CA ILE A 148 3.52 14.60 9.03
C ILE A 148 3.16 15.77 9.93
N LYS A 149 1.97 15.78 10.54
CA LYS A 149 1.55 16.82 11.46
C LYS A 149 2.43 16.89 12.72
N GLN A 150 2.76 15.74 13.33
CA GLN A 150 3.65 15.69 14.48
C GLN A 150 5.07 16.17 14.12
N LEU A 151 5.60 15.76 12.97
CA LEU A 151 6.91 16.19 12.48
C LEU A 151 6.94 17.71 12.21
N TRP A 152 5.86 18.27 11.68
CA TRP A 152 5.72 19.72 11.48
C TRP A 152 5.60 20.47 12.80
N GLU A 153 4.74 20.05 13.72
CA GLU A 153 4.56 20.68 15.03
C GLU A 153 5.87 20.72 15.83
N ARG A 154 6.68 19.69 15.69
CA ARG A 154 7.97 19.54 16.40
C ARG A 154 9.18 20.14 15.66
N ARG A 155 8.95 20.86 14.56
CA ARG A 155 9.99 21.50 13.76
C ARG A 155 11.02 20.53 13.14
N VAL A 156 10.70 19.24 13.05
CA VAL A 156 11.45 18.28 12.24
C VAL A 156 11.20 18.57 10.77
N PHE A 157 9.95 18.88 10.44
CA PHE A 157 9.58 19.51 9.18
C PHE A 157 9.57 21.03 9.34
N ARG A 158 9.78 21.74 8.24
CA ARG A 158 9.94 23.20 8.20
C ARG A 158 8.67 23.90 8.68
N LYS A 159 8.74 24.51 9.87
CA LYS A 159 7.61 25.18 10.52
C LYS A 159 7.29 26.55 9.91
N GLU A 160 8.23 27.11 9.16
CA GLU A 160 8.03 28.35 8.39
C GLU A 160 7.14 28.15 7.16
N LEU A 161 6.88 26.90 6.73
CA LEU A 161 5.85 26.57 5.76
C LEU A 161 4.51 26.42 6.48
N GLU A 162 3.49 27.08 5.98
CA GLU A 162 2.14 26.97 6.54
C GLU A 162 1.58 25.55 6.36
N TRP A 163 0.58 25.18 7.16
CA TRP A 163 0.01 23.84 7.11
C TRP A 163 -0.60 23.50 5.74
N ASP A 164 -1.15 24.49 5.03
CA ASP A 164 -1.71 24.32 3.68
C ASP A 164 -0.71 23.72 2.70
N GLU A 165 0.59 24.05 2.82
CA GLU A 165 1.66 23.46 2.01
C GLU A 165 1.80 21.97 2.29
N TYR A 166 1.62 21.54 3.54
CA TYR A 166 1.64 20.13 3.91
C TYR A 166 0.37 19.39 3.49
N GLU A 167 -0.78 20.05 3.47
CA GLU A 167 -2.01 19.47 2.89
C GLU A 167 -1.84 19.18 1.40
N ASN A 168 -1.21 20.09 0.65
CA ASN A 168 -0.85 19.87 -0.75
C ASN A 168 0.16 18.72 -0.91
N LEU A 169 1.19 18.67 -0.06
CA LEU A 169 2.17 17.56 -0.04
C LEU A 169 1.46 16.22 0.22
N ILE A 170 0.60 16.15 1.23
CA ILE A 170 -0.16 14.95 1.59
C ILE A 170 -1.06 14.52 0.43
N TYR A 171 -1.66 15.48 -0.27
CA TYR A 171 -2.46 15.20 -1.47
C TYR A 171 -1.61 14.58 -2.59
N LEU A 172 -0.41 15.08 -2.84
CA LEU A 172 0.52 14.49 -3.81
C LEU A 172 0.96 13.08 -3.39
N ILE A 173 1.25 12.86 -2.11
CA ILE A 173 1.56 11.52 -1.58
C ILE A 173 0.39 10.58 -1.81
N LYS A 174 -0.85 11.03 -1.58
CA LYS A 174 -2.07 10.26 -1.87
C LYS A 174 -2.15 9.86 -3.34
N LEU A 175 -1.93 10.79 -4.26
CA LEU A 175 -1.96 10.49 -5.69
C LEU A 175 -0.91 9.44 -6.07
N LEU A 176 0.31 9.58 -5.58
CA LEU A 176 1.39 8.61 -5.83
C LEU A 176 1.10 7.25 -5.19
N THR A 177 0.47 7.23 -4.02
CA THR A 177 0.12 5.99 -3.32
C THR A 177 -0.93 5.18 -4.08
N PHE A 178 -1.98 5.80 -4.59
CA PHE A 178 -3.13 5.09 -5.15
C PHE A 178 -3.13 5.02 -6.67
N PHE A 179 -2.54 5.99 -7.35
CA PHE A 179 -2.58 6.09 -8.81
C PHE A 179 -1.20 6.02 -9.49
N GLY A 180 -0.13 6.08 -8.72
CA GLY A 180 1.24 6.12 -9.26
C GLY A 180 1.61 4.91 -10.11
N GLN A 181 1.05 3.74 -9.83
CA GLN A 181 1.31 2.51 -10.57
C GLN A 181 0.61 2.49 -11.95
N GLU A 182 -0.54 3.14 -12.09
CA GLU A 182 -1.26 3.23 -13.38
C GLU A 182 -0.54 4.13 -14.39
N MET A 183 0.34 5.00 -13.91
CA MET A 183 1.07 5.98 -14.74
C MET A 183 2.39 5.43 -15.28
N HIS A 184 2.66 4.13 -15.12
CA HIS A 184 3.92 3.54 -15.59
C HIS A 184 3.98 3.49 -17.12
N GLY A 185 4.84 4.34 -17.67
CA GLY A 185 5.31 4.23 -19.04
C GLY A 185 6.65 3.49 -19.11
N ASP A 186 7.16 3.27 -20.34
CA ASP A 186 8.43 2.59 -20.60
C ASP A 186 9.68 3.46 -20.35
N GLN A 187 9.50 4.69 -19.89
CA GLN A 187 10.61 5.64 -19.72
C GLN A 187 11.39 5.40 -18.42
N GLU A 188 12.70 5.52 -18.48
CA GLU A 188 13.61 5.17 -17.37
C GLU A 188 13.33 5.99 -16.09
N TYR A 189 12.90 7.25 -16.21
CA TYR A 189 12.53 8.06 -15.04
C TYR A 189 11.26 7.58 -14.35
N GLU A 190 10.41 6.81 -15.01
CA GLU A 190 9.18 6.23 -14.45
C GLU A 190 9.45 4.97 -13.63
N LYS A 191 10.63 4.36 -13.78
CA LYS A 191 11.04 3.14 -13.08
C LYS A 191 11.46 3.35 -11.62
N LYS A 192 11.50 4.59 -11.15
CA LYS A 192 11.86 4.86 -9.75
C LYS A 192 10.83 4.28 -8.80
N ARG A 193 11.32 3.63 -7.74
CA ARG A 193 10.47 3.07 -6.70
C ARG A 193 9.62 4.15 -6.02
N PHE A 194 8.43 3.78 -5.55
CA PHE A 194 7.53 4.65 -4.79
C PHE A 194 8.24 5.32 -3.61
N THR A 195 8.93 4.53 -2.79
CA THR A 195 9.67 5.02 -1.63
C THR A 195 10.73 6.06 -2.02
N GLU A 196 11.48 5.81 -3.10
CA GLU A 196 12.49 6.75 -3.58
C GLU A 196 11.86 8.08 -4.01
N ARG A 197 10.73 8.04 -4.72
CA ARG A 197 10.02 9.25 -5.15
C ARG A 197 9.59 10.09 -3.96
N ILE A 198 8.97 9.45 -2.96
CA ILE A 198 8.48 10.16 -1.77
C ILE A 198 9.64 10.68 -0.92
N CYS A 199 10.70 9.89 -0.71
CA CYS A 199 11.88 10.36 0.02
C CYS A 199 12.50 11.62 -0.62
N ARG A 200 12.55 11.68 -1.95
CA ARG A 200 13.03 12.87 -2.67
C ARG A 200 12.05 14.04 -2.58
N LEU A 201 10.76 13.78 -2.68
CA LEU A 201 9.70 14.78 -2.56
C LEU A 201 9.71 15.46 -1.18
N LEU A 202 10.06 14.73 -0.12
CA LEU A 202 10.09 15.24 1.25
C LEU A 202 11.29 16.12 1.58
N ILE A 203 12.41 16.04 0.83
CA ILE A 203 13.65 16.78 1.13
C ILE A 203 13.43 18.29 1.34
N PRO A 204 12.68 19.03 0.51
CA PRO A 204 12.44 20.46 0.70
C PRO A 204 11.67 20.79 1.98
N TYR A 205 10.94 19.82 2.54
CA TYR A 205 10.12 19.99 3.73
C TYR A 205 10.86 19.69 5.03
N ILE A 206 12.02 19.01 4.95
CA ILE A 206 12.85 18.70 6.13
C ILE A 206 13.55 19.97 6.61
N SER A 207 13.47 20.29 7.89
CA SER A 207 14.21 21.40 8.47
C SER A 207 15.72 21.14 8.44
N TRP A 208 16.51 22.20 8.44
CA TRP A 208 17.97 22.10 8.23
C TRP A 208 18.64 21.18 9.24
N GLU A 209 18.27 21.26 10.50
CA GLU A 209 18.84 20.47 11.60
C GLU A 209 18.61 18.97 11.46
N TRP A 210 17.60 18.58 10.68
CA TRP A 210 17.19 17.17 10.51
C TRP A 210 17.61 16.56 9.17
N LYS A 211 18.20 17.35 8.25
CA LYS A 211 18.55 16.85 6.90
C LYS A 211 19.53 15.70 6.92
N ASP A 212 20.57 15.76 7.73
CA ASP A 212 21.58 14.70 7.84
C ASP A 212 20.94 13.43 8.43
N THR A 213 20.18 13.56 9.51
CA THR A 213 19.45 12.44 10.12
C THR A 213 18.49 11.82 9.11
N TYR A 214 17.72 12.63 8.40
CA TYR A 214 16.81 12.16 7.37
C TYR A 214 17.51 11.39 6.24
N THR A 215 18.63 11.91 5.76
CA THR A 215 19.43 11.28 4.70
C THR A 215 19.98 9.91 5.13
N VAL A 216 20.48 9.81 6.37
CA VAL A 216 20.95 8.54 6.95
C VAL A 216 19.81 7.55 7.05
N LEU A 217 18.66 7.95 7.60
CA LEU A 217 17.49 7.09 7.76
C LEU A 217 16.91 6.63 6.41
N CYS A 218 16.86 7.49 5.40
CA CYS A 218 16.44 7.09 4.04
C CYS A 218 17.34 5.99 3.47
N LYS A 219 18.65 6.07 3.70
CA LYS A 219 19.59 5.04 3.25
C LYS A 219 19.40 3.73 4.02
N GLU A 220 19.29 3.81 5.34
CA GLU A 220 19.18 2.63 6.21
C GLU A 220 17.86 1.88 6.05
N ILE A 221 16.74 2.62 5.97
CA ILE A 221 15.39 2.04 5.97
C ILE A 221 14.90 1.79 4.54
N CYS A 222 15.06 2.78 3.66
CA CYS A 222 14.46 2.78 2.33
C CYS A 222 15.45 2.44 1.21
N GLU A 223 16.73 2.25 1.53
CA GLU A 223 17.82 2.02 0.55
C GLU A 223 17.90 3.14 -0.50
N VAL A 224 17.59 4.38 -0.08
CA VAL A 224 17.63 5.58 -0.92
C VAL A 224 18.86 6.41 -0.56
N SER A 225 19.74 6.60 -1.54
CA SER A 225 20.92 7.44 -1.40
C SER A 225 20.73 8.76 -2.14
N PHE A 226 21.12 9.84 -1.49
CA PHE A 226 21.18 11.17 -2.09
C PHE A 226 22.64 11.44 -2.45
N HIS A 227 22.92 11.76 -3.72
CA HIS A 227 24.21 12.35 -4.05
C HIS A 227 24.28 13.71 -3.34
N ARG A 228 25.46 14.06 -2.79
CA ARG A 228 25.69 15.32 -2.07
C ARG A 228 25.00 16.46 -2.82
N MET A 229 23.84 16.88 -2.34
CA MET A 229 23.28 18.13 -2.77
C MET A 229 24.12 19.23 -2.12
N THR A 230 25.09 19.71 -2.85
CA THR A 230 25.65 21.02 -2.56
C THR A 230 24.57 22.02 -2.92
N LEU A 231 23.59 22.18 -2.02
CA LEU A 231 22.68 23.30 -2.08
C LEU A 231 23.50 24.55 -1.78
N LYS A 232 24.16 25.08 -2.80
CA LYS A 232 24.56 26.48 -2.79
C LYS A 232 23.27 27.25 -2.83
N PHE A 233 22.85 27.74 -1.68
CA PHE A 233 21.82 28.75 -1.60
C PHE A 233 22.37 30.02 -2.25
N ILE A 234 21.71 30.41 -3.36
CA ILE A 234 21.77 31.77 -3.86
C ILE A 234 20.84 32.61 -2.99
#